data_5d01903ec00f9e11f771ac45ff15b70c
#
_entry.id   5d01903ec00f9e11f771ac45ff15b70c
#
_cell.length_a   1.000
_cell.length_b   1.000
_cell.length_c   1.000
_cell.angle_alpha   90.00
_cell.angle_beta   90.00
_cell.angle_gamma   90.00
#
_symmetry.space_group_name_H-M   'P 1'
#
loop_
_entity.id
_entity.type
_entity.pdbx_description
1 polymer ?
#
loop_
_entity_poly.entity_id
_entity_poly.type
_entity_poly.pdbx_seq_one_letter_code
_entity_poly.pdbx_strand_id
1 'polypeptide(L)'
;VRPMSLPFFDVKIVAGFPIPLNNDEMAQDIELLRMLCPNPDSSYLIRVQGLSMIEAGVHDGDILIVDKSQRNPTEKQIAVCELNGEYTVKLVQQRNGKRWLVPANSDFPMMEIKEGDSFSVWGVVTFIIHKPNI
;
A
#
# COMPACT_ATOMS: atom_id res chain seq x y z
N VAL A 1 -16.03 23.20 6.83
CA VAL A 1 -16.37 21.93 6.18
C VAL A 1 -16.23 20.81 7.17
N ARG A 2 -17.30 20.10 7.41
CA ARG A 2 -17.27 18.96 8.30
C ARG A 2 -16.62 17.78 7.60
N PRO A 3 -15.67 17.08 8.27
CA PRO A 3 -15.21 15.81 7.75
C PRO A 3 -16.40 14.85 7.59
N MET A 4 -16.38 14.07 6.54
CA MET A 4 -17.40 13.07 6.31
C MET A 4 -17.15 11.88 7.22
N SER A 5 -18.12 11.57 8.10
CA SER A 5 -18.05 10.37 8.92
C SER A 5 -18.99 9.30 8.36
N LEU A 6 -18.62 8.05 8.60
CA LEU A 6 -19.38 6.89 8.17
C LEU A 6 -19.60 5.96 9.36
N PRO A 7 -20.78 5.31 9.46
CA PRO A 7 -20.96 4.30 10.49
C PRO A 7 -20.03 3.11 10.23
N PHE A 8 -19.36 2.67 11.27
CA PHE A 8 -18.46 1.54 11.24
C PHE A 8 -19.04 0.42 12.11
N PHE A 9 -19.32 -0.70 11.50
CA PHE A 9 -19.72 -1.91 12.19
C PHE A 9 -18.50 -2.82 12.31
N ASP A 10 -17.87 -2.82 13.48
CA ASP A 10 -16.65 -3.61 13.70
C ASP A 10 -17.03 -5.06 14.00
N VAL A 11 -17.58 -5.71 13.00
CA VAL A 11 -17.98 -7.12 13.06
C VAL A 11 -17.17 -7.91 12.05
N LYS A 12 -16.78 -9.13 12.42
CA LYS A 12 -16.05 -10.02 11.53
C LYS A 12 -17.04 -10.93 10.83
N ILE A 13 -17.24 -10.65 9.55
CA ILE A 13 -18.10 -11.48 8.70
C ILE A 13 -17.21 -12.47 7.96
N VAL A 14 -17.49 -13.76 8.16
CA VAL A 14 -16.71 -14.82 7.53
C VAL A 14 -17.21 -15.00 6.08
N ALA A 15 -16.30 -14.86 5.13
CA ALA A 15 -16.64 -15.07 3.73
C ALA A 15 -16.98 -16.56 3.52
N GLY A 16 -18.07 -16.82 2.80
CA GLY A 16 -18.53 -18.16 2.50
C GLY A 16 -19.62 -18.71 3.42
N PHE A 17 -19.81 -18.11 4.57
CA PHE A 17 -20.85 -18.53 5.52
C PHE A 17 -21.62 -17.31 6.01
N PRO A 18 -22.96 -17.30 5.79
CA PRO A 18 -23.76 -16.22 6.40
C PRO A 18 -23.75 -16.39 7.92
N ILE A 19 -23.54 -15.29 8.61
CA ILE A 19 -23.65 -15.25 10.07
C ILE A 19 -24.70 -14.21 10.45
N PRO A 20 -25.50 -14.48 11.50
CA PRO A 20 -26.46 -13.48 11.94
C PRO A 20 -25.73 -12.29 12.56
N LEU A 21 -26.16 -11.07 12.20
CA LEU A 21 -25.70 -9.89 12.91
C LEU A 21 -26.40 -9.84 14.28
N ASN A 22 -25.61 -9.62 15.32
CA ASN A 22 -26.15 -9.42 16.63
C ASN A 22 -26.72 -7.99 16.71
N ASN A 23 -27.99 -7.86 17.09
CA ASN A 23 -28.65 -6.56 17.20
C ASN A 23 -28.04 -5.67 18.27
N ASP A 24 -27.21 -6.23 19.16
CA ASP A 24 -26.52 -5.46 20.21
C ASP A 24 -25.26 -4.77 19.69
N GLU A 25 -24.86 -5.03 18.46
CA GLU A 25 -23.68 -4.40 17.88
C GLU A 25 -24.03 -2.98 17.43
N MET A 26 -23.39 -2.02 18.04
CA MET A 26 -23.59 -0.61 17.73
C MET A 26 -22.53 -0.15 16.74
N ALA A 27 -23.00 0.60 15.73
CA ALA A 27 -22.08 1.27 14.82
C ALA A 27 -21.41 2.44 15.52
N GLN A 28 -20.15 2.66 15.22
CA GLN A 28 -19.41 3.86 15.60
C GLN A 28 -19.25 4.73 14.36
N ASP A 29 -19.45 6.03 14.51
CA ASP A 29 -19.15 6.95 13.42
C ASP A 29 -17.65 7.18 13.38
N ILE A 30 -17.04 6.90 12.24
CA ILE A 30 -15.61 7.12 12.03
C ILE A 30 -15.38 8.07 10.87
N GLU A 31 -14.32 8.83 10.98
CA GLU A 31 -13.78 9.58 9.87
C GLU A 31 -12.76 8.68 9.17
N LEU A 32 -13.15 8.14 8.01
CA LEU A 32 -12.35 7.17 7.28
C LEU A 32 -10.95 7.69 6.99
N LEU A 33 -10.85 8.96 6.63
CA LEU A 33 -9.56 9.55 6.28
C LEU A 33 -8.61 9.58 7.47
N ARG A 34 -9.10 9.81 8.68
CA ARG A 34 -8.26 9.75 9.89
C ARG A 34 -7.78 8.35 10.19
N MET A 35 -8.61 7.35 9.90
CA MET A 35 -8.21 5.96 10.08
C MET A 35 -7.11 5.57 9.09
N LEU A 36 -7.22 6.01 7.85
CA LEU A 36 -6.27 5.67 6.78
C LEU A 36 -5.00 6.52 6.84
N CYS A 37 -5.12 7.77 7.27
CA CYS A 37 -4.00 8.73 7.30
C CYS A 37 -3.95 9.40 8.66
N PRO A 38 -3.44 8.71 9.71
CA PRO A 38 -3.36 9.32 11.03
C PRO A 38 -2.42 10.54 11.06
N ASN A 39 -1.46 10.60 10.12
CA ASN A 39 -0.54 11.72 9.97
C ASN A 39 -0.69 12.31 8.56
N PRO A 40 -1.71 13.14 8.29
CA PRO A 40 -1.96 13.62 6.94
C PRO A 40 -0.81 14.44 6.34
N ASP A 41 -0.02 15.13 7.19
CA ASP A 41 1.11 15.93 6.71
C ASP A 41 2.24 15.06 6.16
N SER A 42 2.30 13.78 6.52
CA SER A 42 3.31 12.85 6.03
C SER A 42 2.77 11.86 5.00
N SER A 43 1.51 12.00 4.59
CA SER A 43 0.87 11.05 3.69
C SER A 43 0.56 11.68 2.34
N TYR A 44 0.65 10.88 1.29
CA TYR A 44 0.21 11.28 -0.04
C TYR A 44 -0.39 10.09 -0.78
N LEU A 45 -1.06 10.37 -1.88
CA LEU A 45 -1.72 9.35 -2.71
C LEU A 45 -1.02 9.25 -4.04
N ILE A 46 -0.89 8.04 -4.54
CA ILE A 46 -0.46 7.79 -5.92
C ILE A 46 -1.39 6.79 -6.59
N ARG A 47 -1.51 6.89 -7.89
CA ARG A 47 -2.24 5.93 -8.71
C ARG A 47 -1.24 5.02 -9.39
N VAL A 48 -1.52 3.72 -9.37
CA VAL A 48 -0.64 2.71 -9.96
C VAL A 48 -1.06 2.41 -11.39
N GLN A 49 -0.06 2.27 -12.24
CA GLN A 49 -0.24 1.75 -13.59
C GLN A 49 0.63 0.49 -13.73
N GLY A 50 0.03 -0.57 -14.25
CA GLY A 50 0.75 -1.81 -14.51
C GLY A 50 0.49 -2.90 -13.50
N LEU A 51 1.12 -4.06 -13.71
CA LEU A 51 0.85 -5.31 -13.01
C LEU A 51 2.03 -5.82 -12.18
N SER A 52 3.12 -5.05 -12.05
CA SER A 52 4.34 -5.55 -11.42
C SER A 52 4.20 -5.91 -9.94
N MET A 53 3.11 -5.49 -9.30
CA MET A 53 2.87 -5.75 -7.88
C MET A 53 1.56 -6.51 -7.64
N ILE A 54 1.07 -7.23 -8.64
CA ILE A 54 -0.24 -7.91 -8.57
C ILE A 54 -0.28 -8.98 -7.47
N GLU A 55 0.83 -9.68 -7.23
CA GLU A 55 0.89 -10.73 -6.21
C GLU A 55 0.90 -10.17 -4.79
N ALA A 56 1.17 -8.87 -4.63
CA ALA A 56 1.05 -8.17 -3.36
C ALA A 56 -0.31 -7.47 -3.21
N GLY A 57 -1.24 -7.71 -4.10
CA GLY A 57 -2.59 -7.17 -4.04
C GLY A 57 -2.73 -5.78 -4.65
N VAL A 58 -1.76 -5.32 -5.42
CA VAL A 58 -1.82 -4.03 -6.11
C VAL A 58 -2.22 -4.27 -7.56
N HIS A 59 -3.36 -3.72 -7.96
CA HIS A 59 -3.91 -3.85 -9.31
C HIS A 59 -3.70 -2.57 -10.09
N ASP A 60 -3.70 -2.69 -11.40
CA ASP A 60 -3.67 -1.53 -12.29
C ASP A 60 -4.83 -0.58 -11.96
N GLY A 61 -4.53 0.69 -11.81
CA GLY A 61 -5.52 1.71 -11.46
C GLY A 61 -5.77 1.92 -9.98
N ASP A 62 -5.17 1.10 -9.13
CA ASP A 62 -5.31 1.25 -7.68
C ASP A 62 -4.71 2.55 -7.19
N ILE A 63 -5.22 3.03 -6.06
CA ILE A 63 -4.67 4.18 -5.35
C ILE A 63 -3.94 3.67 -4.11
N LEU A 64 -2.71 4.11 -3.93
CA LEU A 64 -1.91 3.78 -2.77
C LEU A 64 -1.84 4.98 -1.83
N ILE A 65 -1.98 4.70 -0.54
CA ILE A 65 -1.68 5.69 0.51
C ILE A 65 -0.25 5.42 0.95
N VAL A 66 0.56 6.46 0.89
CA VAL A 66 2.01 6.37 1.15
C VAL A 66 2.37 7.28 2.31
N ASP A 67 3.10 6.72 3.28
CA ASP A 67 3.66 7.49 4.38
C ASP A 67 5.11 7.85 4.06
N LYS A 68 5.35 9.11 3.74
CA LYS A 68 6.68 9.59 3.35
C LYS A 68 7.64 9.74 4.52
N SER A 69 7.16 9.62 5.76
CA SER A 69 8.03 9.63 6.93
C SER A 69 8.76 8.30 7.12
N GLN A 70 8.25 7.23 6.52
CA GLN A 70 8.87 5.91 6.58
C GLN A 70 9.79 5.71 5.37
N ARG A 71 11.09 5.74 5.63
CA ARG A 71 12.12 5.68 4.59
C ARG A 71 12.95 4.41 4.61
N ASN A 72 12.69 3.50 5.57
CA ASN A 72 13.42 2.26 5.73
C ASN A 72 12.43 1.08 5.69
N PRO A 73 11.93 0.71 4.51
CA PRO A 73 10.97 -0.39 4.40
C PRO A 73 11.59 -1.72 4.81
N THR A 74 10.79 -2.58 5.43
CA THR A 74 11.14 -3.99 5.58
C THR A 74 11.06 -4.66 4.22
N GLU A 75 11.60 -5.88 4.11
CA GLU A 75 11.58 -6.62 2.85
C GLU A 75 10.18 -7.02 2.38
N LYS A 76 9.18 -6.91 3.27
CA LYS A 76 7.78 -7.24 2.98
C LYS A 76 6.91 -6.02 2.76
N GLN A 77 7.43 -4.83 3.00
CA GLN A 77 6.67 -3.60 2.81
C GLN A 77 6.83 -3.08 1.39
N ILE A 78 5.73 -2.67 0.81
CA ILE A 78 5.74 -2.05 -0.52
C ILE A 78 6.24 -0.62 -0.35
N ALA A 79 7.22 -0.24 -1.16
CA ALA A 79 7.84 1.08 -1.09
C ALA A 79 7.71 1.82 -2.41
N VAL A 80 7.59 3.14 -2.32
CA VAL A 80 7.75 4.04 -3.45
C VAL A 80 9.21 4.44 -3.50
N CYS A 81 9.85 4.17 -4.62
CA CYS A 81 11.29 4.34 -4.78
C CYS A 81 11.61 5.19 -6.01
N GLU A 82 12.74 5.87 -5.94
CA GLU A 82 13.34 6.52 -7.10
C GLU A 82 14.67 5.84 -7.38
N LEU A 83 14.87 5.43 -8.62
CA LEU A 83 16.12 4.88 -9.09
C LEU A 83 16.53 5.62 -10.36
N ASN A 84 17.65 6.36 -10.28
CA ASN A 84 18.19 7.12 -11.42
C ASN A 84 17.14 8.04 -12.08
N GLY A 85 16.33 8.70 -11.25
CA GLY A 85 15.31 9.64 -11.71
C GLY A 85 13.99 9.02 -12.11
N GLU A 86 13.86 7.71 -12.05
CA GLU A 86 12.62 7.01 -12.36
C GLU A 86 11.94 6.51 -11.09
N TYR A 87 10.63 6.72 -11.00
CA TYR A 87 9.84 6.30 -9.84
C TYR A 87 9.17 4.97 -10.09
N THR A 88 9.15 4.12 -9.06
CA THR A 88 8.53 2.81 -9.12
C THR A 88 7.99 2.39 -7.76
N VAL A 89 7.12 1.39 -7.77
CA VAL A 89 6.54 0.77 -6.59
C VAL A 89 7.04 -0.68 -6.56
N LYS A 90 7.82 -1.03 -5.54
CA LYS A 90 8.47 -2.34 -5.47
C LYS A 90 8.72 -2.73 -4.01
N LEU A 91 9.16 -3.96 -3.81
CA LEU A 91 9.80 -4.39 -2.58
C LEU A 91 11.31 -4.10 -2.67
N VAL A 92 11.91 -3.71 -1.56
CA VAL A 92 13.36 -3.51 -1.48
C VAL A 92 13.93 -4.65 -0.65
N GLN A 93 14.75 -5.49 -1.26
CA GLN A 93 15.27 -6.68 -0.61
C GLN A 93 16.79 -6.76 -0.74
N GLN A 94 17.42 -7.39 0.24
CA GLN A 94 18.84 -7.74 0.18
C GLN A 94 18.98 -9.22 -0.14
N ARG A 95 19.83 -9.52 -1.12
CA ARG A 95 20.17 -10.90 -1.50
C ARG A 95 21.65 -10.96 -1.84
N ASN A 96 22.39 -11.84 -1.14
CA ASN A 96 23.83 -12.03 -1.39
C ASN A 96 24.63 -10.73 -1.25
N GLY A 97 24.28 -9.90 -0.24
CA GLY A 97 24.98 -8.65 0.01
C GLY A 97 24.63 -7.51 -0.95
N LYS A 98 23.70 -7.73 -1.86
CA LYS A 98 23.24 -6.74 -2.83
C LYS A 98 21.81 -6.35 -2.56
N ARG A 99 21.46 -5.10 -2.91
CA ARG A 99 20.09 -4.62 -2.81
C ARG A 99 19.39 -4.73 -4.16
N TRP A 100 18.11 -5.06 -4.11
CA TRP A 100 17.29 -5.31 -5.29
C TRP A 100 15.94 -4.63 -5.15
N LEU A 101 15.42 -4.12 -6.25
CA LEU A 101 14.03 -3.79 -6.41
C LEU A 101 13.32 -5.04 -6.92
N VAL A 102 12.39 -5.56 -6.12
CA VAL A 102 11.74 -6.83 -6.40
C VAL A 102 10.27 -6.59 -6.68
N PRO A 103 9.79 -6.91 -7.89
CA PRO A 103 8.36 -6.87 -8.17
C PRO A 103 7.65 -8.04 -7.48
N ALA A 104 6.41 -7.83 -7.08
CA ALA A 104 5.55 -8.89 -6.60
C ALA A 104 4.74 -9.46 -7.77
N ASN A 105 5.47 -9.96 -8.75
CA ASN A 105 4.95 -10.60 -9.95
C ASN A 105 6.09 -11.39 -10.60
N SER A 106 5.93 -12.71 -10.67
CA SER A 106 6.97 -13.61 -11.20
C SER A 106 7.28 -13.37 -12.67
N ASP A 107 6.39 -12.70 -13.41
CA ASP A 107 6.61 -12.38 -14.83
C ASP A 107 7.51 -11.15 -15.03
N PHE A 108 7.86 -10.44 -13.96
CA PHE A 108 8.68 -9.25 -14.04
C PHE A 108 10.05 -9.50 -13.41
N PRO A 109 11.13 -8.97 -14.01
CA PRO A 109 12.48 -9.19 -13.49
C PRO A 109 12.77 -8.33 -12.26
N MET A 110 13.63 -8.85 -11.38
CA MET A 110 14.24 -8.06 -10.32
C MET A 110 15.27 -7.11 -10.92
N MET A 111 15.46 -5.96 -10.28
CA MET A 111 16.45 -4.98 -10.70
C MET A 111 17.45 -4.73 -9.58
N GLU A 112 18.72 -4.94 -9.85
CA GLU A 112 19.77 -4.66 -8.88
C GLU A 112 19.97 -3.15 -8.71
N ILE A 113 20.10 -2.72 -7.47
CA ILE A 113 20.51 -1.36 -7.13
C ILE A 113 22.05 -1.41 -7.02
N LYS A 114 22.73 -0.89 -8.03
CA LYS A 114 24.19 -0.99 -8.14
C LYS A 114 24.85 0.17 -7.43
N GLU A 115 26.12 -0.03 -7.08
CA GLU A 115 26.97 1.05 -6.62
C GLU A 115 27.07 2.12 -7.72
N GLY A 116 26.90 3.38 -7.33
CA GLY A 116 26.85 4.48 -8.30
C GLY A 116 25.45 4.86 -8.76
N ASP A 117 24.45 3.99 -8.54
CA ASP A 117 23.07 4.36 -8.80
C ASP A 117 22.57 5.41 -7.80
N SER A 118 21.77 6.36 -8.28
CA SER A 118 21.03 7.25 -7.42
C SER A 118 19.74 6.55 -6.99
N PHE A 119 19.63 6.25 -5.69
CA PHE A 119 18.49 5.54 -5.15
C PHE A 119 17.98 6.21 -3.89
N SER A 120 16.66 6.37 -3.80
CA SER A 120 16.03 6.86 -2.59
C SER A 120 14.65 6.24 -2.40
N VAL A 121 14.25 6.09 -1.13
CA VAL A 121 12.90 5.66 -0.76
C VAL A 121 12.06 6.89 -0.48
N TRP A 122 10.92 7.00 -1.14
CA TRP A 122 9.99 8.13 -1.00
C TRP A 122 8.87 7.87 -0.01
N GLY A 123 8.75 6.65 0.46
CA GLY A 123 7.79 6.28 1.47
C GLY A 123 7.38 4.82 1.40
N VAL A 124 6.61 4.42 2.40
CA VAL A 124 6.08 3.05 2.51
C VAL A 124 4.57 3.10 2.29
N VAL A 125 4.07 2.16 1.49
CA VAL A 125 2.64 2.02 1.23
C VAL A 125 1.97 1.46 2.49
N THR A 126 0.97 2.17 2.99
CA THR A 126 0.23 1.78 4.20
C THR A 126 -1.13 1.19 3.89
N PHE A 127 -1.76 1.63 2.81
CA PHE A 127 -3.05 1.11 2.37
C PHE A 127 -3.13 1.07 0.86
N ILE A 128 -3.89 0.11 0.37
CA ILE A 128 -4.20 -0.05 -1.05
C ILE A 128 -5.71 0.16 -1.21
N ILE A 129 -6.10 1.13 -2.02
CA ILE A 129 -7.50 1.39 -2.32
C ILE A 129 -7.80 0.79 -3.68
N HIS A 130 -8.59 -0.26 -3.67
CA HIS A 130 -8.97 -1.00 -4.86
C HIS A 130 -10.48 -0.94 -5.06
N LYS A 131 -10.88 -0.51 -6.24
CA LYS A 131 -12.29 -0.57 -6.62
C LYS A 131 -12.50 -1.87 -7.39
N PRO A 132 -13.38 -2.76 -6.90
CA PRO A 132 -13.62 -4.01 -7.60
C PRO A 132 -14.07 -3.76 -9.04
N ASN A 133 -13.54 -4.56 -9.93
CA ASN A 133 -13.91 -4.53 -11.34
C ASN A 133 -14.77 -5.75 -11.61
N ILE A 134 -16.07 -5.54 -11.55
CA ILE A 134 -17.05 -6.60 -11.70
C ILE A 134 -17.59 -6.62 -13.15
#